data_1bd573cc95921cacf2dc0643b53387a4
#
_entry.id   1bd573cc95921cacf2dc0643b53387a4
#
_cell.length_a   1.000
_cell.length_b   1.000
_cell.length_c   1.000
_cell.angle_alpha   90.00
_cell.angle_beta   90.00
_cell.angle_gamma   90.00
#
_symmetry.space_group_name_H-M   'P 1'
#
loop_
_entity.id
_entity.type
_entity.pdbx_description
1 polymer ?
#
loop_
_entity_poly.entity_id
_entity_poly.type
_entity_poly.pdbx_seq_one_letter_code
_entity_poly.pdbx_strand_id
1 'polypeptide(L)'
;MNVGSKLFMLVEEMPIGIVSVTDSLIEDLYILPDKQNMGYGAKLLQFAVSQCTGTPTLWILENNINAERLYLRMGFEKTGRKNTINNGFDEIEFALT
;
A
#
# COMPACT_ATOMS: atom_id res chain seq x y z
N MET A 1 0.12 13.09 10.68
CA MET A 1 -0.99 12.29 10.18
C MET A 1 -2.17 13.19 9.84
N ASN A 2 -2.77 13.01 8.69
CA ASN A 2 -3.91 13.84 8.28
C ASN A 2 -5.17 13.51 9.07
N VAL A 3 -6.06 14.50 9.18
CA VAL A 3 -7.39 14.28 9.76
C VAL A 3 -8.11 13.24 8.90
N GLY A 4 -8.66 12.21 9.51
CA GLY A 4 -9.32 11.13 8.80
C GLY A 4 -8.42 9.96 8.41
N SER A 5 -7.09 10.10 8.59
CA SER A 5 -6.16 9.01 8.37
C SER A 5 -6.23 8.02 9.52
N LYS A 6 -6.26 6.73 9.20
CA LYS A 6 -6.28 5.66 10.19
C LYS A 6 -5.06 4.78 10.01
N LEU A 7 -4.34 4.55 11.10
CA LEU A 7 -3.17 3.68 11.10
C LEU A 7 -3.54 2.35 11.74
N PHE A 8 -3.21 1.26 11.06
CA PHE A 8 -3.47 -0.10 11.55
C PHE A 8 -2.16 -0.84 11.69
N MET A 9 -2.07 -1.67 12.72
CA MET A 9 -0.90 -2.51 12.96
C MET A 9 -1.33 -3.98 12.93
N LEU A 10 -0.61 -4.79 12.17
CA LEU A 10 -0.79 -6.24 12.18
C LEU A 10 0.11 -6.80 13.28
N VAL A 11 -0.48 -7.55 14.21
CA VAL A 11 0.24 -8.13 15.34
C VAL A 11 -0.06 -9.64 15.43
N GLU A 12 0.99 -10.45 15.53
CA GLU A 12 0.93 -11.87 15.87
C GLU A 12 2.03 -12.08 16.90
N GLU A 13 1.69 -12.24 18.19
CA GLU A 13 2.64 -12.26 19.29
C GLU A 13 3.53 -11.00 19.31
N MET A 14 4.10 -10.61 18.17
CA MET A 14 4.92 -9.42 17.98
C MET A 14 4.38 -8.60 16.82
N PRO A 15 4.67 -7.28 16.79
CA PRO A 15 4.28 -6.47 15.63
C PRO A 15 4.90 -6.99 14.34
N ILE A 16 4.10 -7.04 13.28
CA ILE A 16 4.49 -7.55 11.97
C ILE A 16 4.63 -6.41 10.95
N GLY A 17 3.68 -5.49 10.94
CA GLY A 17 3.70 -4.40 9.98
C GLY A 17 2.59 -3.40 10.23
N ILE A 18 2.59 -2.34 9.42
CA ILE A 18 1.62 -1.25 9.52
C ILE A 18 1.09 -0.88 8.15
N VAL A 19 -0.10 -0.28 8.14
CA VAL A 19 -0.67 0.35 6.96
C VAL A 19 -1.55 1.51 7.41
N SER A 20 -1.60 2.58 6.63
CA SER A 20 -2.55 3.66 6.88
C SER A 20 -3.52 3.80 5.73
N VAL A 21 -4.74 4.24 6.05
CA VAL A 21 -5.81 4.45 5.09
C VAL A 21 -6.44 5.80 5.37
N THR A 22 -6.53 6.64 4.32
CA THR A 22 -7.23 7.91 4.37
C THR A 22 -8.32 7.84 3.30
N ASP A 23 -9.59 7.75 3.70
CA ASP A 23 -10.71 7.50 2.80
C ASP A 23 -10.48 6.22 1.98
N SER A 24 -10.00 6.33 0.76
CA SER A 24 -9.69 5.16 -0.08
C SER A 24 -8.22 5.14 -0.53
N LEU A 25 -7.41 6.02 0.03
CA LEU A 25 -5.97 6.07 -0.26
C LEU A 25 -5.22 5.22 0.76
N ILE A 26 -4.54 4.19 0.28
CA ILE A 26 -3.73 3.30 1.11
C ILE A 26 -2.28 3.82 1.09
N GLU A 27 -1.74 4.06 2.27
CA GLU A 27 -0.39 4.60 2.43
C GLU A 27 0.39 3.80 3.46
N ASP A 28 1.70 4.00 3.48
CA ASP A 28 2.58 3.51 4.54
C ASP A 28 2.47 2.01 4.80
N LEU A 29 2.20 1.22 3.76
CA LEU A 29 2.22 -0.23 3.90
C LEU A 29 3.66 -0.69 4.11
N TYR A 30 3.95 -1.17 5.29
CA TYR A 30 5.30 -1.59 5.65
C TYR A 30 5.27 -2.87 6.47
N ILE A 31 6.11 -3.81 6.11
CA ILE A 31 6.31 -5.07 6.84
C ILE A 31 7.73 -5.09 7.38
N LEU A 32 7.90 -5.47 8.63
CA LEU A 32 9.22 -5.58 9.24
C LEU A 32 10.12 -6.49 8.39
N PRO A 33 11.43 -6.16 8.26
CA PRO A 33 12.31 -6.90 7.36
C PRO A 33 12.35 -8.41 7.58
N ASP A 34 12.36 -8.86 8.82
CA ASP A 34 12.41 -10.30 9.14
C ASP A 34 11.06 -10.99 8.97
N LYS A 35 10.02 -10.23 8.63
CA LYS A 35 8.67 -10.76 8.38
C LYS A 35 8.26 -10.65 6.91
N GLN A 36 9.13 -10.14 6.06
CA GLN A 36 8.84 -10.02 4.63
C GLN A 36 8.90 -11.39 3.95
N ASN A 37 8.25 -11.49 2.79
CA ASN A 37 8.17 -12.71 1.98
C ASN A 37 7.45 -13.88 2.66
N MET A 38 6.56 -13.58 3.61
CA MET A 38 5.76 -14.56 4.34
C MET A 38 4.27 -14.40 4.09
N GLY A 39 3.89 -13.55 3.14
CA GLY A 39 2.47 -13.32 2.83
C GLY A 39 1.80 -12.25 3.67
N TYR A 40 2.50 -11.63 4.60
CA TYR A 40 1.90 -10.60 5.45
C TYR A 40 1.53 -9.32 4.70
N GLY A 41 2.32 -8.96 3.68
CA GLY A 41 2.01 -7.81 2.85
C GLY A 41 0.65 -7.94 2.18
N ALA A 42 0.37 -9.09 1.59
CA ALA A 42 -0.93 -9.38 0.98
C ALA A 42 -2.06 -9.34 2.01
N LYS A 43 -1.84 -9.93 3.16
CA LYS A 43 -2.83 -9.96 4.24
C LYS A 43 -3.17 -8.57 4.74
N LEU A 44 -2.16 -7.75 4.96
CA LEU A 44 -2.35 -6.37 5.43
C LEU A 44 -2.99 -5.51 4.36
N LEU A 45 -2.62 -5.71 3.10
CA LEU A 45 -3.23 -5.00 1.98
C LEU A 45 -4.72 -5.34 1.84
N GLN A 46 -5.10 -6.61 1.98
CA GLN A 46 -6.50 -7.03 1.94
C GLN A 46 -7.29 -6.33 3.05
N PHE A 47 -6.71 -6.25 4.24
CA PHE A 47 -7.35 -5.56 5.35
C PHE A 47 -7.53 -4.06 5.01
N ALA A 48 -6.49 -3.42 4.47
CA ALA A 48 -6.56 -2.00 4.11
C ALA A 48 -7.66 -1.75 3.07
N VAL A 49 -7.77 -2.63 2.08
CA VAL A 49 -8.83 -2.55 1.06
C VAL A 49 -10.21 -2.57 1.71
N SER A 50 -10.40 -3.41 2.72
CA SER A 50 -11.68 -3.51 3.42
C SER A 50 -12.03 -2.24 4.20
N GLN A 51 -11.05 -1.39 4.49
CA GLN A 51 -11.23 -0.14 5.22
C GLN A 51 -11.50 1.05 4.30
N CYS A 52 -11.36 0.88 2.99
CA CYS A 52 -11.59 1.95 2.03
C CYS A 52 -13.08 2.21 1.85
N THR A 53 -13.45 3.49 1.67
CA THR A 53 -14.84 3.88 1.48
C THR A 53 -15.27 3.85 0.02
N GLY A 54 -14.30 3.91 -0.91
CA GLY A 54 -14.55 3.85 -2.35
C GLY A 54 -13.49 2.98 -3.01
N THR A 55 -13.14 3.33 -4.24
CA THR A 55 -12.12 2.60 -4.98
C THR A 55 -10.75 2.72 -4.30
N PRO A 56 -10.17 1.64 -3.82
CA PRO A 56 -8.83 1.70 -3.21
C PRO A 56 -7.79 2.16 -4.22
N THR A 57 -6.96 3.12 -3.81
CA THR A 57 -5.84 3.62 -4.59
C THR A 57 -4.57 3.62 -3.76
N LEU A 58 -3.44 3.57 -4.43
CA LEU A 58 -2.14 3.68 -3.78
C LEU A 58 -1.09 4.16 -4.78
N TRP A 59 0.02 4.65 -4.27
CA TRP A 59 1.13 5.14 -5.06
C TRP A 59 2.40 4.41 -4.67
N ILE A 60 3.23 4.07 -5.65
CA ILE A 60 4.54 3.47 -5.41
C ILE A 60 5.57 4.19 -6.25
N LEU A 61 6.83 4.16 -5.80
CA LEU A 61 7.92 4.66 -6.61
C LEU A 61 8.03 3.81 -7.87
N GLU A 62 8.18 4.47 -9.01
CA GLU A 62 8.49 3.79 -10.26
C GLU A 62 9.77 2.98 -10.05
N ASN A 63 9.83 1.77 -10.56
CA ASN A 63 10.91 0.81 -10.37
C ASN A 63 10.91 0.05 -9.04
N ASN A 64 9.91 0.25 -8.20
CA ASN A 64 9.74 -0.63 -7.03
C ASN A 64 9.06 -1.92 -7.47
N ILE A 65 9.86 -2.81 -8.06
CA ILE A 65 9.37 -4.02 -8.71
C ILE A 65 8.64 -4.95 -7.75
N ASN A 66 9.14 -5.09 -6.53
CA ASN A 66 8.52 -5.99 -5.55
C ASN A 66 7.12 -5.51 -5.14
N ALA A 67 6.97 -4.20 -4.92
CA ALA A 67 5.68 -3.62 -4.61
C ALA A 67 4.71 -3.76 -5.79
N GLU A 68 5.19 -3.46 -7.01
CA GLU A 68 4.37 -3.60 -8.20
C GLU A 68 3.85 -5.02 -8.37
N ARG A 69 4.71 -6.02 -8.19
CA ARG A 69 4.31 -7.42 -8.29
C ARG A 69 3.21 -7.77 -7.29
N LEU A 70 3.36 -7.30 -6.05
CA LEU A 70 2.35 -7.54 -5.02
C LEU A 70 1.00 -6.94 -5.43
N TYR A 71 1.01 -5.67 -5.83
CA TYR A 71 -0.24 -4.97 -6.14
C TYR A 71 -0.91 -5.55 -7.38
N LEU A 72 -0.16 -5.87 -8.43
CA LEU A 72 -0.72 -6.52 -9.62
C LEU A 72 -1.32 -7.88 -9.27
N ARG A 73 -0.62 -8.67 -8.45
CA ARG A 73 -1.12 -9.98 -8.01
C ARG A 73 -2.42 -9.84 -7.21
N MET A 74 -2.56 -8.76 -6.46
CA MET A 74 -3.76 -8.50 -5.66
C MET A 74 -4.90 -7.87 -6.45
N GLY A 75 -4.73 -7.66 -7.75
CA GLY A 75 -5.77 -7.15 -8.62
C GLY A 75 -5.74 -5.66 -8.89
N PHE A 76 -4.75 -4.95 -8.36
CA PHE A 76 -4.59 -3.54 -8.66
C PHE A 76 -4.03 -3.35 -10.07
N GLU A 77 -4.41 -2.25 -10.71
CA GLU A 77 -3.94 -1.89 -12.05
C GLU A 77 -3.44 -0.46 -12.07
N LYS A 78 -2.48 -0.19 -12.96
CA LYS A 78 -1.98 1.16 -13.16
C LYS A 78 -3.10 2.04 -13.72
N THR A 79 -3.26 3.24 -13.16
CA THR A 79 -4.28 4.18 -13.64
C THR A 79 -3.79 5.07 -14.77
N GLY A 80 -2.48 5.14 -14.97
CA GLY A 80 -1.87 6.07 -15.91
C GLY A 80 -1.44 7.38 -15.25
N ARG A 81 -1.81 7.60 -14.01
CA ARG A 81 -1.43 8.82 -13.29
C ARG A 81 -0.02 8.65 -12.73
N LYS A 82 0.76 9.71 -12.86
CA LYS A 82 2.15 9.77 -12.43
C LYS A 82 2.38 11.10 -11.74
N ASN A 83 3.20 11.09 -10.72
CA ASN A 83 3.58 12.30 -9.99
C ASN A 83 5.10 12.30 -9.81
N THR A 84 5.73 13.42 -10.18
CA THR A 84 7.17 13.58 -10.01
C THR A 84 7.46 14.09 -8.61
N ILE A 85 8.23 13.31 -7.85
CA ILE A 85 8.73 13.72 -6.55
C ILE A 85 10.08 14.39 -6.76
N ASN A 86 10.70 14.88 -5.70
CA ASN A 86 12.00 15.55 -5.79
C ASN A 86 13.08 14.67 -6.42
N ASN A 87 14.05 15.30 -7.10
CA ASN A 87 15.26 14.63 -7.62
C ASN A 87 14.99 13.64 -8.75
N GLY A 88 13.94 13.86 -9.53
CA GLY A 88 13.67 13.03 -10.69
C GLY A 88 13.07 11.67 -10.40
N PHE A 89 12.65 11.44 -9.18
CA PHE A 89 11.92 10.23 -8.84
C PHE A 89 10.44 10.42 -9.14
N ASP A 90 9.83 9.43 -9.77
CA ASP A 90 8.40 9.42 -10.05
C ASP A 90 7.71 8.36 -9.20
N GLU A 91 6.47 8.68 -8.82
CA GLU A 91 5.57 7.67 -8.26
C GLU A 91 4.42 7.46 -9.22
N ILE A 92 3.89 6.26 -9.24
CA ILE A 92 2.79 5.86 -10.12
C ILE A 92 1.62 5.36 -9.28
N GLU A 93 0.41 5.65 -9.77
CA GLU A 93 -0.81 5.29 -9.09
C GLU A 93 -1.35 3.95 -9.57
N PHE A 94 -1.83 3.16 -8.61
CA PHE A 94 -2.57 1.93 -8.85
C PHE A 94 -3.95 2.05 -8.22
N ALA A 95 -4.92 1.38 -8.82
CA ALA A 95 -6.28 1.31 -8.27
C ALA A 95 -6.82 -0.10 -8.38
N LEU A 96 -7.65 -0.46 -7.40
CA LEU A 96 -8.35 -1.74 -7.41
C LEU A 96 -9.76 -1.49 -7.96
N THR A 97 -10.00 -2.00 -9.15
CA THR A 97 -11.30 -1.80 -9.83
C THR A 97 -12.13 -3.07 -9.85
#